data_4b51c5b1a37e985e8175f337450ea471
#
_entry.id   4b51c5b1a37e985e8175f337450ea471
#
_cell.length_a   1.000
_cell.length_b   1.000
_cell.length_c   1.000
_cell.angle_alpha   90.00
_cell.angle_beta   90.00
_cell.angle_gamma   90.00
#
_symmetry.space_group_name_H-M   'P 1'
#
loop_
_entity.id
_entity.type
_entity.pdbx_description
1 polymer ?
#
loop_
_entity_poly.entity_id
_entity_poly.type
_entity_poly.pdbx_seq_one_letter_code
_entity_poly.pdbx_strand_id
1 'polypeptide(L)'
;MHYRVSQFTGNKIIFVLDLRILKASDMKEKQQAAMEVLSSTGIDILEAALLAKEVLSAGRGQIRRARRCIEAGEEALKQQERTVSFEKAVEAALEARMNRRIRTVYDFRYFTRRFMLRCKGLAKRRVRAITPQECAEYIDMAFDTPRQRQKARLILSGVFSTAVKRGWCDTNPVARVEAPRVVEQPVPILTPQEIEQITTTAETYQGGSCAAAVGMMLYAGIRPHEVARLTWAQVDLREHAIYILPRHSKTGGARRVTIHKPLQRILQKHQQADAKTTCPPNWLRHWRELRRAAGWNAPAHRWPQDALRHTFASYHLSHFRSFAELQLEIGHRDATLLRTRYVDQRGVQAAAQFWNAA
;
A
#
# COMPACT_ATOMS: atom_id res chain seq x y z
N MET A 1 -60.53 -17.76 -3.98
CA MET A 1 -59.40 -16.81 -3.86
C MET A 1 -58.43 -17.15 -4.97
N HIS A 2 -58.44 -16.35 -6.04
CA HIS A 2 -57.56 -16.50 -7.20
C HIS A 2 -56.25 -15.77 -6.87
N TYR A 3 -55.13 -16.47 -6.78
CA TYR A 3 -53.85 -15.85 -6.82
C TYR A 3 -53.33 -15.81 -8.26
N ARG A 4 -53.13 -14.60 -8.77
CA ARG A 4 -52.55 -14.31 -10.08
C ARG A 4 -51.08 -14.74 -10.11
N VAL A 5 -50.73 -15.54 -11.09
CA VAL A 5 -49.35 -15.81 -11.49
C VAL A 5 -48.81 -14.55 -12.15
N SER A 6 -47.84 -13.87 -11.55
CA SER A 6 -47.09 -12.83 -12.23
C SER A 6 -46.00 -13.47 -13.11
N GLN A 7 -46.11 -13.29 -14.40
CA GLN A 7 -45.08 -13.64 -15.37
C GLN A 7 -43.84 -12.81 -15.06
N PHE A 8 -42.72 -13.49 -14.79
CA PHE A 8 -41.38 -12.90 -14.85
C PHE A 8 -40.54 -13.67 -15.86
N THR A 9 -40.17 -12.96 -16.92
CA THR A 9 -39.21 -13.38 -17.94
C THR A 9 -37.81 -13.40 -17.34
N GLY A 10 -37.11 -14.53 -17.47
CA GLY A 10 -35.71 -14.71 -17.13
C GLY A 10 -35.47 -15.92 -16.21
N ASN A 11 -34.74 -16.89 -16.70
CA ASN A 11 -34.32 -18.18 -16.12
C ASN A 11 -34.36 -18.29 -14.57
N LYS A 12 -35.52 -18.40 -14.00
CA LYS A 12 -35.75 -18.79 -12.60
C LYS A 12 -36.52 -20.11 -12.59
N ILE A 13 -35.87 -21.17 -12.17
CA ILE A 13 -36.56 -22.39 -11.74
C ILE A 13 -37.28 -22.05 -10.45
N ILE A 14 -38.53 -21.58 -10.52
CA ILE A 14 -39.37 -21.38 -9.38
C ILE A 14 -40.10 -22.70 -9.12
N PHE A 15 -39.72 -23.43 -8.07
CA PHE A 15 -40.53 -24.52 -7.54
C PHE A 15 -41.81 -23.93 -6.94
N VAL A 16 -42.84 -23.70 -7.75
CA VAL A 16 -44.18 -23.42 -7.28
C VAL A 16 -44.76 -24.75 -6.85
N LEU A 17 -44.82 -25.02 -5.56
CA LEU A 17 -45.63 -26.10 -5.03
C LEU A 17 -47.10 -25.72 -5.29
N ASP A 18 -47.69 -26.31 -6.32
CA ASP A 18 -49.11 -26.12 -6.62
C ASP A 18 -49.93 -26.66 -5.45
N LEU A 19 -50.69 -25.79 -4.82
CA LEU A 19 -51.57 -26.13 -3.71
C LEU A 19 -52.58 -27.24 -4.03
N ARG A 20 -52.81 -27.51 -5.31
CA ARG A 20 -53.64 -28.64 -5.81
C ARG A 20 -53.06 -30.00 -5.40
N ILE A 21 -51.71 -30.15 -5.42
CA ILE A 21 -51.02 -31.39 -5.02
C ILE A 21 -51.22 -31.68 -3.52
N LEU A 22 -51.33 -30.65 -2.72
CA LEU A 22 -51.53 -30.79 -1.24
C LEU A 22 -52.98 -31.15 -0.87
N LYS A 23 -53.93 -30.89 -1.75
CA LYS A 23 -55.35 -31.15 -1.50
C LYS A 23 -55.90 -32.41 -2.20
N ALA A 24 -55.11 -33.02 -3.10
CA ALA A 24 -55.53 -34.22 -3.78
C ALA A 24 -55.59 -35.41 -2.78
N SER A 25 -56.74 -36.05 -2.74
CA SER A 25 -57.02 -37.20 -1.85
C SER A 25 -56.56 -38.52 -2.44
N ASP A 26 -56.49 -38.62 -3.76
CA ASP A 26 -56.12 -39.84 -4.51
C ASP A 26 -54.68 -39.77 -5.08
N MET A 27 -54.05 -40.93 -5.14
CA MET A 27 -52.68 -41.09 -5.68
C MET A 27 -52.57 -40.69 -7.15
N LYS A 28 -53.59 -41.00 -7.96
CA LYS A 28 -53.67 -40.65 -9.37
C LYS A 28 -53.74 -39.14 -9.63
N GLU A 29 -54.56 -38.42 -8.84
CA GLU A 29 -54.65 -36.97 -8.92
C GLU A 29 -53.31 -36.30 -8.56
N LYS A 30 -52.58 -36.85 -7.57
CA LYS A 30 -51.25 -36.39 -7.16
C LYS A 30 -50.22 -36.58 -8.27
N GLN A 31 -50.25 -37.74 -8.94
CA GLN A 31 -49.37 -38.05 -10.07
C GLN A 31 -49.66 -37.13 -11.26
N GLN A 32 -50.90 -36.94 -11.58
CA GLN A 32 -51.29 -36.06 -12.71
C GLN A 32 -50.92 -34.60 -12.48
N ALA A 33 -51.15 -34.09 -11.29
CA ALA A 33 -50.70 -32.74 -10.89
C ALA A 33 -49.18 -32.59 -10.89
N ALA A 34 -48.42 -33.61 -10.46
CA ALA A 34 -46.97 -33.61 -10.55
C ALA A 34 -46.45 -33.59 -11.99
N MET A 35 -47.07 -34.39 -12.88
CA MET A 35 -46.74 -34.39 -14.33
C MET A 35 -47.05 -33.03 -14.99
N GLU A 36 -48.17 -32.39 -14.65
CA GLU A 36 -48.51 -31.06 -15.15
C GLU A 36 -47.48 -29.99 -14.71
N VAL A 37 -47.02 -30.04 -13.47
CA VAL A 37 -45.96 -29.15 -12.95
C VAL A 37 -44.63 -29.39 -13.69
N LEU A 38 -44.26 -30.66 -13.92
CA LEU A 38 -42.99 -31.02 -14.56
C LEU A 38 -43.01 -30.74 -16.06
N SER A 39 -44.16 -30.83 -16.74
CA SER A 39 -44.30 -30.56 -18.18
C SER A 39 -43.79 -29.16 -18.55
N SER A 40 -43.92 -28.18 -17.68
CA SER A 40 -43.44 -26.81 -17.88
C SER A 40 -41.92 -26.67 -17.76
N THR A 41 -41.23 -27.66 -17.20
CA THR A 41 -39.77 -27.63 -16.96
C THR A 41 -38.94 -28.35 -18.01
N GLY A 42 -39.57 -29.19 -18.84
CA GLY A 42 -38.89 -30.03 -19.82
C GLY A 42 -38.15 -31.22 -19.21
N ILE A 43 -38.30 -31.48 -17.91
CA ILE A 43 -37.66 -32.56 -17.17
C ILE A 43 -38.66 -33.71 -17.04
N ASP A 44 -38.24 -34.96 -17.29
CA ASP A 44 -39.09 -36.13 -17.10
C ASP A 44 -39.24 -36.48 -15.60
N ILE A 45 -40.28 -37.30 -15.33
CA ILE A 45 -40.63 -37.63 -13.94
C ILE A 45 -39.55 -38.42 -13.19
N LEU A 46 -38.75 -39.23 -13.93
CA LEU A 46 -37.66 -39.98 -13.36
C LEU A 46 -36.47 -39.08 -12.99
N GLU A 47 -36.11 -38.19 -13.90
CA GLU A 47 -35.08 -37.16 -13.64
C GLU A 47 -35.47 -36.27 -12.44
N ALA A 48 -36.74 -35.84 -12.40
CA ALA A 48 -37.23 -35.05 -11.26
C ALA A 48 -37.22 -35.83 -9.94
N ALA A 49 -37.54 -37.11 -9.96
CA ALA A 49 -37.48 -37.97 -8.77
C ALA A 49 -36.06 -38.21 -8.30
N LEU A 50 -35.10 -38.39 -9.21
CA LEU A 50 -33.67 -38.51 -8.90
C LEU A 50 -33.13 -37.23 -8.29
N LEU A 51 -33.41 -36.08 -8.86
CA LEU A 51 -33.01 -34.77 -8.33
C LEU A 51 -33.63 -34.50 -6.95
N ALA A 52 -34.93 -34.81 -6.78
CA ALA A 52 -35.59 -34.70 -5.48
C ALA A 52 -34.95 -35.61 -4.40
N LYS A 53 -34.53 -36.83 -4.78
CA LYS A 53 -33.81 -37.74 -3.89
C LYS A 53 -32.47 -37.17 -3.46
N GLU A 54 -31.70 -36.58 -4.38
CA GLU A 54 -30.42 -35.97 -4.07
C GLU A 54 -30.58 -34.76 -3.13
N VAL A 55 -31.52 -33.87 -3.45
CA VAL A 55 -31.83 -32.69 -2.64
C VAL A 55 -32.30 -33.06 -1.23
N LEU A 56 -33.18 -34.09 -1.12
CA LEU A 56 -33.64 -34.58 0.17
C LEU A 56 -32.54 -35.28 0.97
N SER A 57 -31.63 -35.99 0.29
CA SER A 57 -30.46 -36.60 0.89
C SER A 57 -29.54 -35.53 1.47
N ALA A 58 -29.23 -34.47 0.73
CA ALA A 58 -28.48 -33.32 1.21
C ALA A 58 -29.17 -32.64 2.40
N GLY A 59 -30.51 -32.60 2.39
CA GLY A 59 -31.34 -32.13 3.48
C GLY A 59 -31.48 -33.11 4.65
N ARG A 60 -30.82 -34.31 4.63
CA ARG A 60 -30.97 -35.40 5.59
C ARG A 60 -32.44 -35.81 5.80
N GLY A 61 -33.21 -35.91 4.69
CA GLY A 61 -34.61 -36.26 4.70
C GLY A 61 -35.58 -35.16 5.17
N GLN A 62 -35.08 -33.99 5.56
CA GLN A 62 -35.89 -32.87 6.04
C GLN A 62 -36.16 -31.85 4.94
N ILE A 63 -37.40 -31.65 4.53
CA ILE A 63 -37.79 -30.71 3.47
C ILE A 63 -37.33 -29.28 3.74
N ARG A 64 -37.45 -28.77 4.97
CA ARG A 64 -37.01 -27.44 5.37
C ARG A 64 -35.50 -27.26 5.21
N ARG A 65 -34.75 -28.32 5.47
CA ARG A 65 -33.28 -28.31 5.29
C ARG A 65 -32.89 -28.43 3.83
N ALA A 66 -33.58 -29.24 3.05
CA ALA A 66 -33.41 -29.36 1.60
C ALA A 66 -33.64 -28.01 0.90
N ARG A 67 -34.70 -27.28 1.24
CA ARG A 67 -34.93 -25.93 0.74
C ARG A 67 -33.80 -24.97 1.04
N ARG A 68 -33.28 -24.95 2.26
CA ARG A 68 -32.12 -24.13 2.61
C ARG A 68 -30.88 -24.50 1.81
N CYS A 69 -30.69 -25.77 1.49
CA CYS A 69 -29.58 -26.21 0.63
C CYS A 69 -29.74 -25.66 -0.81
N ILE A 70 -30.95 -25.66 -1.36
CA ILE A 70 -31.23 -25.08 -2.69
C ILE A 70 -30.99 -23.57 -2.68
N GLU A 71 -31.56 -22.85 -1.71
CA GLU A 71 -31.38 -21.39 -1.57
C GLU A 71 -29.91 -21.01 -1.42
N ALA A 72 -29.15 -21.77 -0.61
CA ALA A 72 -27.71 -21.57 -0.44
C ALA A 72 -26.94 -21.88 -1.74
N GLY A 73 -27.35 -22.92 -2.49
CA GLY A 73 -26.79 -23.28 -3.79
C GLY A 73 -27.02 -22.18 -4.84
N GLU A 74 -28.26 -21.67 -4.95
CA GLU A 74 -28.58 -20.56 -5.85
C GLU A 74 -27.79 -19.29 -5.52
N GLU A 75 -27.66 -18.95 -4.24
CA GLU A 75 -26.88 -17.81 -3.81
C GLU A 75 -25.40 -18.01 -4.13
N ALA A 76 -24.85 -19.22 -3.93
CA ALA A 76 -23.48 -19.56 -4.28
C ALA A 76 -23.22 -19.45 -5.79
N LEU A 77 -24.17 -19.89 -6.63
CA LEU A 77 -24.10 -19.75 -8.09
C LEU A 77 -24.13 -18.27 -8.52
N LYS A 78 -25.07 -17.48 -8.00
CA LYS A 78 -25.13 -16.03 -8.26
C LYS A 78 -23.83 -15.33 -7.83
N GLN A 79 -23.24 -15.76 -6.75
CA GLN A 79 -21.98 -15.22 -6.27
C GLN A 79 -20.80 -15.65 -7.15
N GLN A 80 -20.81 -16.88 -7.70
CA GLN A 80 -19.81 -17.33 -8.68
C GLN A 80 -19.89 -16.51 -9.99
N GLU A 81 -21.07 -16.16 -10.44
CA GLU A 81 -21.26 -15.33 -11.63
C GLU A 81 -20.76 -13.89 -11.44
N ARG A 82 -20.85 -13.34 -10.23
CA ARG A 82 -20.40 -11.98 -9.90
C ARG A 82 -18.89 -11.81 -9.77
N THR A 83 -18.13 -12.90 -9.67
CA THR A 83 -16.68 -12.81 -9.48
C THR A 83 -15.96 -12.49 -10.79
N VAL A 84 -14.78 -11.87 -10.68
CA VAL A 84 -13.93 -11.50 -11.81
C VAL A 84 -12.56 -12.13 -11.73
N SER A 85 -11.78 -12.09 -12.82
CA SER A 85 -10.39 -12.50 -12.81
C SER A 85 -9.55 -11.59 -11.91
N PHE A 86 -8.42 -12.12 -11.43
CA PHE A 86 -7.46 -11.32 -10.64
C PHE A 86 -6.96 -10.11 -11.44
N GLU A 87 -6.68 -10.26 -12.73
CA GLU A 87 -6.26 -9.18 -13.61
C GLU A 87 -7.29 -8.03 -13.64
N LYS A 88 -8.56 -8.35 -13.83
CA LYS A 88 -9.65 -7.34 -13.79
C LYS A 88 -9.77 -6.67 -12.43
N ALA A 89 -9.56 -7.40 -11.35
CA ALA A 89 -9.54 -6.83 -10.00
C ALA A 89 -8.34 -5.89 -9.79
N VAL A 90 -7.16 -6.22 -10.37
CA VAL A 90 -5.98 -5.34 -10.36
C VAL A 90 -6.24 -4.05 -11.13
N GLU A 91 -6.84 -4.13 -12.33
CA GLU A 91 -7.20 -2.96 -13.12
C GLU A 91 -8.12 -2.00 -12.34
N ALA A 92 -9.18 -2.54 -11.77
CA ALA A 92 -10.11 -1.78 -10.96
C ALA A 92 -9.47 -1.17 -9.71
N ALA A 93 -8.56 -1.91 -9.07
CA ALA A 93 -7.82 -1.43 -7.91
C ALA A 93 -6.79 -0.36 -8.30
N LEU A 94 -6.22 -0.43 -9.49
CA LEU A 94 -5.33 0.58 -10.05
C LEU A 94 -6.11 1.86 -10.37
N GLU A 95 -7.24 1.76 -11.06
CA GLU A 95 -8.14 2.85 -11.39
C GLU A 95 -8.52 3.66 -10.14
N ALA A 96 -8.93 2.98 -9.08
CA ALA A 96 -9.25 3.61 -7.79
C ALA A 96 -8.05 4.35 -7.13
N ARG A 97 -6.84 4.20 -7.66
CA ARG A 97 -5.60 4.80 -7.15
C ARG A 97 -4.98 5.84 -8.08
N MET A 98 -5.56 6.09 -9.26
CA MET A 98 -4.98 7.02 -10.25
C MET A 98 -4.80 8.44 -9.69
N ASN A 99 -5.65 8.88 -8.77
CA ASN A 99 -5.55 10.17 -8.09
C ASN A 99 -4.55 10.18 -6.91
N ARG A 100 -3.86 9.07 -6.66
CA ARG A 100 -2.82 8.99 -5.64
C ARG A 100 -1.48 9.51 -6.21
N ARG A 101 -0.49 9.67 -5.32
CA ARG A 101 0.87 10.08 -5.72
C ARG A 101 1.44 9.13 -6.77
N ILE A 102 2.12 9.66 -7.78
CA ILE A 102 2.75 8.93 -8.88
C ILE A 102 3.56 7.72 -8.38
N ARG A 103 4.34 7.89 -7.30
CA ARG A 103 5.13 6.80 -6.72
C ARG A 103 4.24 5.67 -6.17
N THR A 104 3.09 5.98 -5.59
CA THR A 104 2.14 4.97 -5.07
C THR A 104 1.54 4.17 -6.22
N VAL A 105 1.18 4.83 -7.32
CA VAL A 105 0.66 4.19 -8.54
C VAL A 105 1.74 3.32 -9.18
N TYR A 106 2.98 3.83 -9.28
CA TYR A 106 4.12 3.08 -9.81
C TYR A 106 4.41 1.82 -8.99
N ASP A 107 4.49 1.95 -7.67
CA ASP A 107 4.72 0.80 -6.79
C ASP A 107 3.60 -0.23 -6.93
N PHE A 108 2.33 0.22 -6.98
CA PHE A 108 1.19 -0.68 -7.17
C PHE A 108 1.30 -1.46 -8.50
N ARG A 109 1.58 -0.78 -9.61
CA ARG A 109 1.81 -1.42 -10.93
C ARG A 109 2.97 -2.40 -10.91
N TYR A 110 4.10 -2.02 -10.31
CA TYR A 110 5.28 -2.87 -10.22
C TYR A 110 4.97 -4.19 -9.48
N PHE A 111 4.36 -4.09 -8.30
CA PHE A 111 4.08 -5.26 -7.47
C PHE A 111 3.00 -6.17 -8.12
N THR A 112 1.92 -5.61 -8.65
CA THR A 112 0.86 -6.41 -9.29
C THR A 112 1.35 -7.07 -10.58
N ARG A 113 2.15 -6.37 -11.40
CA ARG A 113 2.78 -6.96 -12.58
C ARG A 113 3.70 -8.11 -12.20
N ARG A 114 4.50 -7.98 -11.14
CA ARG A 114 5.41 -9.01 -10.68
C ARG A 114 4.65 -10.25 -10.19
N PHE A 115 3.53 -10.11 -9.50
CA PHE A 115 2.63 -11.21 -9.17
C PHE A 115 2.17 -11.96 -10.43
N MET A 116 1.62 -11.26 -11.41
CA MET A 116 1.12 -11.87 -12.64
C MET A 116 2.21 -12.58 -13.46
N LEU A 117 3.44 -12.05 -13.44
CA LEU A 117 4.58 -12.66 -14.14
C LEU A 117 5.15 -13.88 -13.43
N ARG A 118 5.24 -13.85 -12.10
CA ARG A 118 5.89 -14.93 -11.32
C ARG A 118 4.93 -16.04 -10.93
N CYS A 119 3.65 -15.74 -10.72
CA CYS A 119 2.63 -16.68 -10.30
C CYS A 119 1.83 -17.13 -11.53
N LYS A 120 2.23 -18.23 -12.15
CA LYS A 120 1.59 -18.76 -13.38
C LYS A 120 0.08 -18.96 -13.16
N GLY A 121 -0.73 -18.48 -14.11
CA GLY A 121 -2.18 -18.63 -14.09
C GLY A 121 -2.94 -17.68 -13.16
N LEU A 122 -2.28 -16.94 -12.26
CA LEU A 122 -2.93 -16.04 -11.31
C LEU A 122 -3.80 -14.98 -12.01
N ALA A 123 -3.35 -14.40 -13.11
CA ALA A 123 -4.09 -13.37 -13.84
C ALA A 123 -5.54 -13.80 -14.18
N LYS A 124 -5.71 -15.07 -14.57
CA LYS A 124 -7.00 -15.65 -14.96
C LYS A 124 -7.81 -16.23 -13.80
N ARG A 125 -7.21 -16.41 -12.63
CA ARG A 125 -7.89 -16.95 -11.44
C ARG A 125 -9.03 -16.04 -11.00
N ARG A 126 -10.17 -16.60 -10.67
CA ARG A 126 -11.29 -15.88 -10.08
C ARG A 126 -10.93 -15.42 -8.67
N VAL A 127 -11.10 -14.13 -8.34
CA VAL A 127 -10.67 -13.58 -7.04
C VAL A 127 -11.35 -14.27 -5.85
N ARG A 128 -12.59 -14.72 -6.01
CA ARG A 128 -13.32 -15.46 -4.98
C ARG A 128 -12.70 -16.83 -4.65
N ALA A 129 -12.06 -17.45 -5.63
CA ALA A 129 -11.47 -18.79 -5.49
C ALA A 129 -10.04 -18.77 -4.93
N ILE A 130 -9.46 -17.59 -4.70
CA ILE A 130 -8.10 -17.47 -4.18
C ILE A 130 -8.14 -17.53 -2.65
N THR A 131 -7.43 -18.52 -2.10
CA THR A 131 -7.36 -18.78 -0.67
C THR A 131 -6.29 -17.97 0.06
N PRO A 132 -6.34 -17.84 1.39
CA PRO A 132 -5.27 -17.23 2.18
C PRO A 132 -3.91 -17.92 1.98
N GLN A 133 -3.90 -19.25 1.89
CA GLN A 133 -2.67 -20.02 1.67
C GLN A 133 -2.05 -19.69 0.32
N GLU A 134 -2.84 -19.70 -0.77
CA GLU A 134 -2.36 -19.29 -2.10
C GLU A 134 -1.82 -17.85 -2.10
N CYS A 135 -2.46 -16.92 -1.34
CA CYS A 135 -1.95 -15.55 -1.20
C CYS A 135 -0.56 -15.51 -0.56
N ALA A 136 -0.31 -16.34 0.46
CA ALA A 136 1.02 -16.45 1.08
C ALA A 136 2.05 -17.01 0.09
N GLU A 137 1.71 -18.08 -0.61
CA GLU A 137 2.56 -18.71 -1.64
C GLU A 137 2.89 -17.72 -2.77
N TYR A 138 1.92 -16.94 -3.26
CA TYR A 138 2.15 -15.93 -4.29
C TYR A 138 3.11 -14.82 -3.83
N ILE A 139 3.00 -14.40 -2.56
CA ILE A 139 3.92 -13.41 -1.98
C ILE A 139 5.33 -13.98 -1.93
N ASP A 140 5.50 -15.22 -1.51
CA ASP A 140 6.81 -15.87 -1.37
C ASP A 140 7.46 -16.17 -2.73
N MET A 141 6.68 -16.63 -3.71
CA MET A 141 7.17 -16.86 -5.08
C MET A 141 7.56 -15.57 -5.80
N ALA A 142 6.83 -14.47 -5.56
CA ALA A 142 7.05 -13.24 -6.30
C ALA A 142 8.16 -12.36 -5.70
N PHE A 143 8.49 -12.49 -4.41
CA PHE A 143 9.40 -11.55 -3.73
C PHE A 143 10.38 -12.24 -2.78
N ASP A 144 11.64 -11.84 -2.87
CA ASP A 144 12.75 -12.53 -2.21
C ASP A 144 13.01 -12.01 -0.78
N THR A 145 12.83 -10.70 -0.53
CA THR A 145 13.18 -10.10 0.77
C THR A 145 11.97 -9.90 1.67
N PRO A 146 12.11 -10.04 3.02
CA PRO A 146 11.01 -9.83 3.95
C PRO A 146 10.33 -8.46 3.79
N ARG A 147 11.10 -7.40 3.52
CA ARG A 147 10.57 -6.04 3.32
C ARG A 147 9.76 -5.91 2.02
N GLN A 148 10.19 -6.58 0.95
CA GLN A 148 9.40 -6.66 -0.29
C GLN A 148 8.13 -7.46 -0.08
N ARG A 149 8.19 -8.62 0.61
CA ARG A 149 7.03 -9.46 0.94
C ARG A 149 6.01 -8.71 1.79
N GLN A 150 6.46 -7.95 2.79
CA GLN A 150 5.58 -7.09 3.60
C GLN A 150 4.83 -6.07 2.73
N LYS A 151 5.55 -5.40 1.82
CA LYS A 151 4.94 -4.44 0.89
C LYS A 151 4.02 -5.13 -0.12
N ALA A 152 4.41 -6.29 -0.64
CA ALA A 152 3.60 -7.12 -1.53
C ALA A 152 2.28 -7.53 -0.89
N ARG A 153 2.32 -7.95 0.39
CA ARG A 153 1.13 -8.27 1.18
C ARG A 153 0.16 -7.09 1.26
N LEU A 154 0.66 -5.88 1.53
CA LEU A 154 -0.17 -4.66 1.57
C LEU A 154 -0.79 -4.34 0.20
N ILE A 155 -0.04 -4.49 -0.88
CA ILE A 155 -0.52 -4.25 -2.25
C ILE A 155 -1.58 -5.29 -2.62
N LEU A 156 -1.32 -6.57 -2.37
CA LEU A 156 -2.24 -7.67 -2.65
C LEU A 156 -3.54 -7.51 -1.84
N SER A 157 -3.43 -7.19 -0.54
CA SER A 157 -4.59 -6.85 0.30
C SER A 157 -5.40 -5.68 -0.28
N GLY A 158 -4.75 -4.69 -0.86
CA GLY A 158 -5.40 -3.57 -1.53
C GLY A 158 -6.21 -3.96 -2.78
N VAL A 159 -5.77 -4.98 -3.53
CA VAL A 159 -6.53 -5.55 -4.65
C VAL A 159 -7.79 -6.23 -4.14
N PHE A 160 -7.66 -7.13 -3.15
CA PHE A 160 -8.79 -7.84 -2.59
C PHE A 160 -9.77 -6.93 -1.85
N SER A 161 -9.30 -5.89 -1.17
CA SER A 161 -10.18 -4.88 -0.56
C SER A 161 -11.03 -4.14 -1.60
N THR A 162 -10.49 -3.93 -2.81
CA THR A 162 -11.28 -3.38 -3.92
C THR A 162 -12.28 -4.40 -4.44
N ALA A 163 -11.88 -5.67 -4.55
CA ALA A 163 -12.77 -6.76 -4.97
C ALA A 163 -13.95 -6.95 -4.00
N VAL A 164 -13.70 -6.90 -2.68
CA VAL A 164 -14.76 -6.94 -1.65
C VAL A 164 -15.71 -5.77 -1.79
N LYS A 165 -15.20 -4.54 -1.93
CA LYS A 165 -16.04 -3.33 -2.12
C LYS A 165 -16.93 -3.39 -3.37
N ARG A 166 -16.49 -4.12 -4.40
CA ARG A 166 -17.26 -4.32 -5.64
C ARG A 166 -18.12 -5.58 -5.62
N GLY A 167 -18.19 -6.32 -4.52
CA GLY A 167 -18.96 -7.55 -4.37
C GLY A 167 -18.44 -8.75 -5.18
N TRP A 168 -17.19 -8.73 -5.61
CA TRP A 168 -16.57 -9.81 -6.39
C TRP A 168 -16.02 -10.95 -5.52
N CYS A 169 -15.82 -10.71 -4.24
CA CYS A 169 -15.53 -11.70 -3.21
C CYS A 169 -16.06 -11.19 -1.86
N ASP A 170 -16.32 -12.10 -0.92
CA ASP A 170 -16.96 -11.78 0.35
C ASP A 170 -15.96 -11.24 1.38
N THR A 171 -14.76 -11.77 1.36
CA THR A 171 -13.72 -11.46 2.33
C THR A 171 -12.39 -11.24 1.63
N ASN A 172 -11.50 -10.51 2.30
CA ASN A 172 -10.14 -10.34 1.83
C ASN A 172 -9.26 -11.49 2.37
N PRO A 173 -8.83 -12.44 1.53
CA PRO A 173 -8.05 -13.61 1.98
C PRO A 173 -6.70 -13.20 2.57
N VAL A 174 -6.12 -12.08 2.14
CA VAL A 174 -4.82 -11.59 2.64
C VAL A 174 -4.89 -11.12 4.09
N ALA A 175 -6.08 -10.85 4.62
CA ALA A 175 -6.24 -10.49 6.03
C ALA A 175 -5.79 -11.61 6.99
N ARG A 176 -5.89 -12.88 6.54
CA ARG A 176 -5.47 -14.07 7.28
C ARG A 176 -4.01 -14.49 7.00
N VAL A 177 -3.31 -13.81 6.10
CA VAL A 177 -1.89 -14.06 5.83
C VAL A 177 -1.05 -13.35 6.88
N GLU A 178 -0.15 -14.07 7.53
CA GLU A 178 0.77 -13.48 8.49
C GLU A 178 1.66 -12.41 7.85
N ALA A 179 1.95 -11.35 8.60
CA ALA A 179 2.86 -10.34 8.13
C ALA A 179 4.31 -10.87 8.21
N PRO A 180 5.08 -10.82 7.11
CA PRO A 180 6.49 -11.22 7.15
C PRO A 180 7.25 -10.45 8.22
N ARG A 181 7.99 -11.17 9.06
CA ARG A 181 8.82 -10.55 10.08
C ARG A 181 9.98 -9.80 9.43
N VAL A 182 10.01 -8.50 9.61
CA VAL A 182 11.10 -7.63 9.16
C VAL A 182 11.96 -7.28 10.36
N VAL A 183 13.21 -7.70 10.35
CA VAL A 183 14.18 -7.26 11.34
C VAL A 183 14.62 -5.85 10.94
N GLU A 184 14.31 -4.86 11.77
CA GLU A 184 14.76 -3.49 11.57
C GLU A 184 16.28 -3.42 11.75
N GLN A 185 16.97 -2.94 10.73
CA GLN A 185 18.39 -2.68 10.80
C GLN A 185 18.62 -1.27 11.38
N PRO A 186 19.70 -1.05 12.11
CA PRO A 186 20.10 0.29 12.53
C PRO A 186 20.11 1.25 11.34
N VAL A 187 19.65 2.47 11.57
CA VAL A 187 19.71 3.49 10.51
C VAL A 187 21.15 3.89 10.23
N PRO A 188 21.54 4.03 8.97
CA PRO A 188 22.90 4.44 8.64
C PRO A 188 23.11 5.91 9.00
N ILE A 189 24.13 6.17 9.82
CA ILE A 189 24.56 7.49 10.26
C ILE A 189 25.96 7.71 9.68
N LEU A 190 26.18 8.84 9.02
CA LEU A 190 27.49 9.17 8.47
C LEU A 190 28.51 9.39 9.58
N THR A 191 29.73 8.94 9.35
CA THR A 191 30.88 9.23 10.18
C THR A 191 31.31 10.69 10.03
N PRO A 192 32.08 11.28 10.96
CA PRO A 192 32.61 12.63 10.79
C PRO A 192 33.36 12.83 9.48
N GLN A 193 34.15 11.84 9.07
CA GLN A 193 34.92 11.87 7.81
C GLN A 193 33.99 11.88 6.58
N GLU A 194 32.91 11.07 6.61
CA GLU A 194 31.90 11.05 5.55
C GLU A 194 31.12 12.37 5.48
N ILE A 195 30.84 12.99 6.64
CA ILE A 195 30.20 14.31 6.72
C ILE A 195 31.10 15.37 6.08
N GLU A 196 32.39 15.42 6.46
CA GLU A 196 33.37 16.33 5.88
C GLU A 196 33.50 16.12 4.37
N GLN A 197 33.59 14.86 3.91
CA GLN A 197 33.69 14.50 2.52
C GLN A 197 32.51 15.00 1.70
N ILE A 198 31.27 14.77 2.14
CA ILE A 198 30.08 15.19 1.41
C ILE A 198 29.87 16.70 1.42
N THR A 199 30.20 17.38 2.53
CA THR A 199 30.08 18.84 2.65
C THR A 199 31.14 19.55 1.83
N THR A 200 32.41 19.16 1.90
CA THR A 200 33.49 19.73 1.07
C THR A 200 33.22 19.52 -0.42
N THR A 201 32.77 18.31 -0.79
CA THR A 201 32.38 18.06 -2.20
C THR A 201 31.21 18.94 -2.61
N ALA A 202 30.23 19.17 -1.74
CA ALA A 202 29.07 20.01 -2.06
C ALA A 202 29.47 21.49 -2.24
N GLU A 203 30.47 21.96 -1.50
CA GLU A 203 31.00 23.34 -1.62
C GLU A 203 31.80 23.56 -2.91
N THR A 204 32.47 22.53 -3.41
CA THR A 204 33.29 22.63 -4.64
C THR A 204 32.53 22.24 -5.90
N TYR A 205 31.55 21.34 -5.78
CA TYR A 205 30.80 20.85 -6.92
C TYR A 205 30.01 21.99 -7.61
N GLN A 206 30.38 22.26 -8.89
CA GLN A 206 29.78 23.31 -9.71
C GLN A 206 29.66 24.68 -8.98
N GLY A 207 30.76 25.10 -8.35
CA GLY A 207 30.81 26.38 -7.64
C GLY A 207 29.91 26.44 -6.40
N GLY A 208 29.65 25.30 -5.76
CA GLY A 208 28.83 25.23 -4.55
C GLY A 208 27.33 25.24 -4.79
N SER A 209 26.87 25.03 -6.02
CA SER A 209 25.45 25.06 -6.38
C SER A 209 24.56 24.09 -5.57
N CYS A 210 25.15 23.04 -4.98
CA CYS A 210 24.48 22.04 -4.17
C CYS A 210 24.67 22.24 -2.66
N ALA A 211 25.53 23.15 -2.22
CA ALA A 211 25.91 23.28 -0.81
C ALA A 211 24.73 23.61 0.10
N ALA A 212 23.89 24.58 -0.27
CA ALA A 212 22.69 24.93 0.47
C ALA A 212 21.74 23.72 0.64
N ALA A 213 21.51 22.97 -0.43
CA ALA A 213 20.63 21.80 -0.43
C ALA A 213 21.18 20.66 0.47
N VAL A 214 22.49 20.39 0.38
CA VAL A 214 23.17 19.39 1.24
C VAL A 214 23.13 19.82 2.69
N GLY A 215 23.46 21.10 2.97
CA GLY A 215 23.39 21.67 4.32
C GLY A 215 21.99 21.54 4.94
N MET A 216 20.92 21.86 4.21
CA MET A 216 19.54 21.70 4.67
C MET A 216 19.18 20.24 4.98
N MET A 217 19.66 19.28 4.20
CA MET A 217 19.42 17.87 4.48
C MET A 217 20.23 17.39 5.70
N LEU A 218 21.45 17.86 5.87
CA LEU A 218 22.38 17.42 6.93
C LEU A 218 22.11 18.12 8.26
N TYR A 219 21.92 19.44 8.27
CA TYR A 219 21.83 20.25 9.50
C TYR A 219 20.42 20.72 9.87
N ALA A 220 19.42 20.36 9.04
CA ALA A 220 18.00 20.63 9.29
C ALA A 220 17.10 19.40 9.02
N GLY A 221 17.68 18.28 8.65
CA GLY A 221 16.97 17.02 8.44
C GLY A 221 15.87 17.07 7.39
N ILE A 222 15.92 18.05 6.46
CA ILE A 222 14.91 18.23 5.40
C ILE A 222 15.03 17.09 4.40
N ARG A 223 13.89 16.53 3.96
CA ARG A 223 13.90 15.41 3.01
C ARG A 223 14.37 15.84 1.61
N PRO A 224 15.08 14.97 0.85
CA PRO A 224 15.58 15.32 -0.50
C PRO A 224 14.50 15.86 -1.45
N HIS A 225 13.28 15.33 -1.37
CA HIS A 225 12.17 15.79 -2.21
C HIS A 225 11.53 17.09 -1.73
N GLU A 226 11.70 17.47 -0.46
CA GLU A 226 11.28 18.75 0.09
C GLU A 226 12.28 19.83 -0.33
N VAL A 227 13.59 19.55 -0.18
CA VAL A 227 14.67 20.44 -0.65
C VAL A 227 14.51 20.77 -2.14
N ALA A 228 14.21 19.78 -2.98
CA ALA A 228 13.97 19.98 -4.41
C ALA A 228 12.86 20.99 -4.75
N ARG A 229 12.02 21.36 -3.80
CA ARG A 229 10.88 22.25 -3.97
C ARG A 229 10.97 23.53 -3.15
N LEU A 230 12.01 23.64 -2.31
CA LEU A 230 12.23 24.83 -1.49
C LEU A 230 12.70 25.99 -2.36
N THR A 231 12.20 27.16 -2.02
CA THR A 231 12.64 28.44 -2.55
C THR A 231 13.31 29.27 -1.46
N TRP A 232 14.14 30.22 -1.83
CA TRP A 232 14.78 31.11 -0.88
C TRP A 232 13.76 31.97 -0.09
N ALA A 233 12.57 32.22 -0.65
CA ALA A 233 11.48 32.90 0.07
C ALA A 233 10.97 32.16 1.29
N GLN A 234 11.31 30.85 1.44
CA GLN A 234 10.95 30.03 2.59
C GLN A 234 12.08 29.92 3.62
N VAL A 235 13.22 30.55 3.36
CA VAL A 235 14.40 30.58 4.22
C VAL A 235 14.52 31.95 4.84
N ASP A 236 14.24 32.05 6.12
CA ASP A 236 14.40 33.28 6.88
C ASP A 236 15.67 33.18 7.76
N LEU A 237 16.72 33.86 7.30
CA LEU A 237 18.00 33.89 8.01
C LEU A 237 17.97 34.79 9.27
N ARG A 238 17.03 35.74 9.36
CA ARG A 238 16.89 36.63 10.51
C ARG A 238 16.18 35.90 11.66
N GLU A 239 15.09 35.20 11.32
CA GLU A 239 14.33 34.39 12.26
C GLU A 239 14.94 33.00 12.50
N HIS A 240 16.09 32.69 11.88
CA HIS A 240 16.72 31.37 11.93
C HIS A 240 15.75 30.22 11.63
N ALA A 241 14.95 30.35 10.56
CA ALA A 241 13.87 29.43 10.25
C ALA A 241 13.78 29.06 8.76
N ILE A 242 13.39 27.80 8.51
CA ILE A 242 12.95 27.34 7.20
C ILE A 242 11.50 26.88 7.31
N TYR A 243 10.65 27.38 6.44
CA TYR A 243 9.22 27.06 6.44
C TYR A 243 8.88 26.00 5.38
N ILE A 244 8.55 24.80 5.82
CA ILE A 244 8.11 23.73 4.94
C ILE A 244 6.60 23.79 4.78
N LEU A 245 6.14 24.12 3.57
CA LEU A 245 4.72 24.26 3.30
C LEU A 245 4.03 22.89 3.11
N PRO A 246 2.71 22.76 3.36
CA PRO A 246 1.98 21.49 3.23
C PRO A 246 2.14 20.83 1.86
N ARG A 247 2.12 21.62 0.77
CA ARG A 247 2.30 21.14 -0.60
C ARG A 247 3.66 20.52 -0.87
N HIS A 248 4.68 20.83 -0.08
CA HIS A 248 6.04 20.29 -0.19
C HIS A 248 6.25 19.06 0.72
N SER A 249 5.44 18.94 1.78
CA SER A 249 5.57 17.87 2.76
C SER A 249 4.97 16.55 2.27
N LYS A 250 5.64 15.42 2.57
CA LYS A 250 5.09 14.08 2.32
C LYS A 250 3.85 13.78 3.17
N THR A 251 3.75 14.37 4.33
CA THR A 251 2.66 14.14 5.30
C THR A 251 1.55 15.16 5.24
N GLY A 252 1.69 16.21 4.40
CA GLY A 252 0.70 17.27 4.23
C GLY A 252 0.65 18.28 5.37
N GLY A 253 1.58 18.22 6.33
CA GLY A 253 1.69 19.20 7.42
C GLY A 253 2.70 20.30 7.09
N ALA A 254 2.40 21.55 7.50
CA ALA A 254 3.39 22.61 7.58
C ALA A 254 4.31 22.39 8.79
N ARG A 255 5.55 22.84 8.71
CA ARG A 255 6.45 22.92 9.86
C ARG A 255 7.48 24.01 9.69
N ARG A 256 7.93 24.55 10.82
CA ARG A 256 9.09 25.40 10.96
C ARG A 256 10.29 24.52 11.33
N VAL A 257 11.42 24.71 10.68
CA VAL A 257 12.68 24.00 10.94
C VAL A 257 13.72 25.04 11.34
N THR A 258 14.45 24.78 12.40
CA THR A 258 15.46 25.70 12.95
C THR A 258 16.73 25.72 12.10
N ILE A 259 17.27 26.89 11.83
CA ILE A 259 18.58 27.08 11.19
C ILE A 259 19.63 27.19 12.31
N HIS A 260 20.34 26.11 12.56
CA HIS A 260 21.48 26.09 13.48
C HIS A 260 22.73 26.71 12.84
N LYS A 261 23.72 27.08 13.67
CA LYS A 261 24.96 27.77 13.23
C LYS A 261 25.65 27.18 11.99
N PRO A 262 25.89 25.87 11.88
CA PRO A 262 26.55 25.31 10.68
C PRO A 262 25.73 25.56 9.41
N LEU A 263 24.42 25.38 9.48
CA LEU A 263 23.54 25.62 8.36
C LEU A 263 23.49 27.11 7.99
N GLN A 264 23.43 27.99 9.00
CA GLN A 264 23.40 29.44 8.77
C GLN A 264 24.60 29.90 7.93
N ARG A 265 25.80 29.48 8.27
CA ARG A 265 27.03 29.80 7.53
C ARG A 265 26.98 29.34 6.07
N ILE A 266 26.54 28.08 5.85
CA ILE A 266 26.37 27.52 4.50
C ILE A 266 25.38 28.36 3.70
N LEU A 267 24.20 28.67 4.29
CA LEU A 267 23.16 29.41 3.60
C LEU A 267 23.59 30.85 3.29
N GLN A 268 24.26 31.53 4.21
CA GLN A 268 24.80 32.89 3.98
C GLN A 268 25.85 32.90 2.85
N LYS A 269 26.75 31.91 2.83
CA LYS A 269 27.80 31.79 1.82
C LYS A 269 27.26 31.48 0.41
N HIS A 270 26.20 30.67 0.31
CA HIS A 270 25.70 30.11 -0.93
C HIS A 270 24.33 30.67 -1.37
N GLN A 271 23.80 31.67 -0.68
CA GLN A 271 22.61 32.38 -1.12
C GLN A 271 22.94 33.23 -2.34
N GLN A 272 22.33 32.88 -3.48
CA GLN A 272 22.47 33.66 -4.71
C GLN A 272 21.30 34.64 -4.81
N ALA A 273 21.59 35.93 -5.06
CA ALA A 273 20.58 36.99 -5.10
C ALA A 273 19.46 36.74 -6.11
N ASP A 274 19.79 36.15 -7.26
CA ASP A 274 18.84 35.89 -8.34
C ASP A 274 18.26 34.49 -8.35
N ALA A 275 18.70 33.59 -7.43
CA ALA A 275 18.24 32.21 -7.41
C ALA A 275 16.88 32.10 -6.72
N LYS A 276 15.86 31.64 -7.46
CA LYS A 276 14.55 31.36 -6.88
C LYS A 276 14.57 30.11 -5.99
N THR A 277 15.30 29.06 -6.37
CA THR A 277 15.33 27.77 -5.70
C THR A 277 16.62 27.56 -4.90
N THR A 278 16.54 26.77 -3.83
CA THR A 278 17.67 26.46 -2.93
C THR A 278 18.56 25.31 -3.47
N CYS A 279 18.22 24.76 -4.61
CA CYS A 279 18.98 23.72 -5.30
C CYS A 279 18.97 23.97 -6.82
N PRO A 280 19.95 23.47 -7.58
CA PRO A 280 20.02 23.65 -9.02
C PRO A 280 18.87 22.92 -9.74
N PRO A 281 18.52 23.34 -10.98
CA PRO A 281 17.63 22.58 -11.85
C PRO A 281 18.12 21.13 -12.00
N ASN A 282 17.20 20.18 -12.21
CA ASN A 282 17.56 18.76 -12.29
C ASN A 282 18.28 18.21 -11.05
N TRP A 283 17.91 18.70 -9.86
CA TRP A 283 18.48 18.35 -8.56
C TRP A 283 18.81 16.85 -8.40
N LEU A 284 17.91 15.95 -8.81
CA LEU A 284 18.15 14.51 -8.66
C LEU A 284 19.36 13.99 -9.44
N ARG A 285 19.69 14.63 -10.58
CA ARG A 285 20.89 14.32 -11.36
C ARG A 285 22.11 14.83 -10.62
N HIS A 286 22.13 16.11 -10.24
CA HIS A 286 23.24 16.73 -9.50
C HIS A 286 23.52 16.01 -8.17
N TRP A 287 22.46 15.65 -7.45
CA TRP A 287 22.59 14.88 -6.21
C TRP A 287 23.23 13.49 -6.42
N ARG A 288 22.99 12.84 -7.55
CA ARG A 288 23.62 11.57 -7.91
C ARG A 288 25.09 11.76 -8.27
N GLU A 289 25.39 12.76 -9.06
CA GLU A 289 26.75 13.10 -9.50
C GLU A 289 27.61 13.54 -8.30
N LEU A 290 27.11 14.41 -7.45
CA LEU A 290 27.78 14.86 -6.23
C LEU A 290 28.15 13.69 -5.31
N ARG A 291 27.22 12.77 -5.06
CA ARG A 291 27.52 11.59 -4.23
C ARG A 291 28.61 10.71 -4.85
N ARG A 292 28.64 10.58 -6.16
CA ARG A 292 29.70 9.86 -6.86
C ARG A 292 31.06 10.57 -6.70
N ALA A 293 31.08 11.88 -6.89
CA ALA A 293 32.27 12.71 -6.70
C ALA A 293 32.78 12.62 -5.24
N ALA A 294 31.87 12.51 -4.30
CA ALA A 294 32.16 12.29 -2.88
C ALA A 294 32.40 10.80 -2.52
N GLY A 295 32.75 9.93 -3.48
CA GLY A 295 33.22 8.57 -3.23
C GLY A 295 32.12 7.49 -3.08
N TRP A 296 30.83 7.84 -3.13
CA TRP A 296 29.76 6.83 -3.05
C TRP A 296 29.45 6.23 -4.44
N ASN A 297 30.20 5.19 -4.76
CA ASN A 297 30.10 4.48 -6.04
C ASN A 297 29.52 3.06 -5.84
N ALA A 298 28.28 2.83 -6.28
CA ALA A 298 27.72 1.49 -6.29
C ALA A 298 28.41 0.61 -7.37
N PRO A 299 28.56 -0.72 -7.13
CA PRO A 299 28.03 -1.48 -6.00
C PRO A 299 28.89 -1.49 -4.74
N ALA A 300 30.18 -1.12 -4.83
CA ALA A 300 31.15 -1.27 -3.75
C ALA A 300 30.83 -0.40 -2.53
N HIS A 301 30.51 0.88 -2.75
CA HIS A 301 30.16 1.81 -1.69
C HIS A 301 28.82 2.50 -2.02
N ARG A 302 27.74 1.95 -1.49
CA ARG A 302 26.40 2.49 -1.73
C ARG A 302 26.07 3.62 -0.78
N TRP A 303 25.47 4.68 -1.34
CA TRP A 303 24.86 5.72 -0.53
C TRP A 303 23.69 5.15 0.29
N PRO A 304 23.72 5.29 1.64
CA PRO A 304 22.61 4.84 2.47
C PRO A 304 21.38 5.73 2.26
N GLN A 305 20.22 5.12 2.24
CA GLN A 305 18.97 5.86 2.04
C GLN A 305 18.74 6.85 3.19
N ASP A 306 18.39 8.10 2.86
CA ASP A 306 18.12 9.18 3.80
C ASP A 306 19.24 9.44 4.83
N ALA A 307 20.51 9.07 4.51
CA ALA A 307 21.64 9.14 5.43
C ALA A 307 21.83 10.52 6.09
N LEU A 308 21.79 11.61 5.33
CA LEU A 308 21.94 12.96 5.89
C LEU A 308 20.87 13.28 6.94
N ARG A 309 19.61 12.90 6.67
CA ARG A 309 18.52 13.11 7.61
C ARG A 309 18.63 12.20 8.84
N HIS A 310 19.08 10.97 8.67
CA HIS A 310 19.36 10.06 9.79
C HIS A 310 20.51 10.57 10.64
N THR A 311 21.53 11.11 10.00
CA THR A 311 22.65 11.77 10.68
C THR A 311 22.16 12.96 11.49
N PHE A 312 21.42 13.88 10.89
CA PHE A 312 20.78 15.00 11.61
C PHE A 312 20.02 14.52 12.85
N ALA A 313 19.10 13.57 12.67
CA ALA A 313 18.23 13.12 13.76
C ALA A 313 19.02 12.51 14.93
N SER A 314 20.08 11.74 14.64
CA SER A 314 20.94 11.14 15.67
C SER A 314 21.76 12.18 16.40
N TYR A 315 22.41 13.11 15.69
CA TYR A 315 23.19 14.18 16.32
C TYR A 315 22.32 15.19 17.06
N HIS A 316 21.10 15.49 16.54
CA HIS A 316 20.14 16.33 17.23
C HIS A 316 19.73 15.72 18.57
N LEU A 317 19.35 14.44 18.55
CA LEU A 317 18.94 13.76 19.78
C LEU A 317 20.08 13.64 20.79
N SER A 318 21.30 13.33 20.34
CA SER A 318 22.48 13.25 21.23
C SER A 318 22.84 14.59 21.87
N HIS A 319 22.61 15.72 21.17
CA HIS A 319 22.95 17.06 21.65
C HIS A 319 21.84 17.70 22.49
N PHE A 320 20.62 17.77 21.91
CA PHE A 320 19.49 18.49 22.52
C PHE A 320 18.64 17.60 23.45
N ARG A 321 18.74 16.27 23.34
CA ARG A 321 18.03 15.28 24.16
C ARG A 321 16.51 15.40 24.17
N SER A 322 15.94 16.05 23.15
CA SER A 322 14.51 16.32 23.03
C SER A 322 13.91 15.57 21.84
N PHE A 323 13.17 14.48 22.11
CA PHE A 323 12.39 13.78 21.08
C PHE A 323 11.25 14.64 20.53
N ALA A 324 10.65 15.50 21.36
CA ALA A 324 9.55 16.36 20.96
C ALA A 324 9.99 17.41 19.93
N GLU A 325 11.12 18.09 20.18
CA GLU A 325 11.70 19.05 19.25
C GLU A 325 12.11 18.36 17.94
N LEU A 326 12.83 17.23 18.04
CA LEU A 326 13.21 16.46 16.86
C LEU A 326 11.99 16.06 16.04
N GLN A 327 10.90 15.62 16.68
CA GLN A 327 9.65 15.23 16.00
C GLN A 327 9.05 16.39 15.21
N LEU A 328 9.00 17.58 15.80
CA LEU A 328 8.51 18.80 15.15
C LEU A 328 9.38 19.18 13.95
N GLU A 329 10.69 19.22 14.12
CA GLU A 329 11.62 19.63 13.06
C GLU A 329 11.61 18.68 11.86
N ILE A 330 11.73 17.37 12.11
CA ILE A 330 11.73 16.41 11.01
C ILE A 330 10.32 16.08 10.48
N GLY A 331 9.27 16.50 11.17
CA GLY A 331 7.88 16.28 10.75
C GLY A 331 7.51 14.80 10.70
N HIS A 332 7.78 14.06 11.78
CA HIS A 332 7.30 12.69 11.97
C HIS A 332 5.97 12.72 12.70
N ARG A 333 4.99 11.96 12.19
CA ARG A 333 3.68 11.82 12.84
C ARG A 333 3.72 10.86 14.04
N ASP A 334 4.61 9.89 14.00
CA ASP A 334 4.71 8.83 14.98
C ASP A 334 6.03 8.95 15.76
N ALA A 335 5.91 9.24 17.06
CA ALA A 335 7.04 9.32 17.98
C ALA A 335 7.71 7.96 18.24
N THR A 336 6.96 6.85 18.06
CA THR A 336 7.49 5.50 18.26
C THR A 336 8.61 5.20 17.27
N LEU A 337 8.47 5.65 16.01
CA LEU A 337 9.52 5.50 15.00
C LEU A 337 10.83 6.24 15.37
N LEU A 338 10.72 7.36 16.07
CA LEU A 338 11.91 8.08 16.53
C LEU A 338 12.63 7.32 17.65
N ARG A 339 11.88 6.83 18.62
CA ARG A 339 12.40 6.09 19.77
C ARG A 339 13.07 4.77 19.36
N THR A 340 12.51 4.07 18.36
CA THR A 340 13.07 2.79 17.92
C THR A 340 14.25 2.93 16.95
N ARG A 341 14.32 4.03 16.18
CA ARG A 341 15.33 4.22 15.14
C ARG A 341 16.52 5.08 15.55
N TYR A 342 16.32 6.04 16.45
CA TYR A 342 17.32 7.03 16.83
C TYR A 342 17.66 6.96 18.32
N VAL A 343 17.86 5.74 18.83
CA VAL A 343 18.49 5.56 20.16
C VAL A 343 19.91 6.08 20.06
N ASP A 344 20.34 6.87 21.04
CA ASP A 344 21.63 7.55 21.14
C ASP A 344 22.81 6.69 20.64
N GLN A 345 23.21 6.90 19.40
CA GLN A 345 24.28 6.16 18.73
C GLN A 345 25.60 6.96 18.65
N ARG A 346 25.57 8.22 19.10
CA ARG A 346 26.73 9.11 19.04
C ARG A 346 27.00 9.74 20.41
N GLY A 347 28.24 9.74 20.79
CA GLY A 347 28.66 10.37 22.04
C GLY A 347 28.40 11.89 22.05
N VAL A 348 28.20 12.46 23.24
CA VAL A 348 27.94 13.90 23.44
C VAL A 348 29.02 14.78 22.82
N GLN A 349 30.27 14.35 22.87
CA GLN A 349 31.41 15.08 22.29
C GLN A 349 31.34 15.16 20.77
N ALA A 350 31.05 14.04 20.11
CA ALA A 350 30.85 14.02 18.64
C ALA A 350 29.67 14.87 18.20
N ALA A 351 28.59 14.89 18.99
CA ALA A 351 27.45 15.74 18.74
C ALA A 351 27.80 17.23 18.90
N ALA A 352 28.53 17.59 19.93
CA ALA A 352 28.99 18.97 20.09
C ALA A 352 29.89 19.43 18.93
N GLN A 353 30.79 18.57 18.44
CA GLN A 353 31.63 18.86 17.26
C GLN A 353 30.77 19.06 16.01
N PHE A 354 29.74 18.22 15.76
CA PHE A 354 28.84 18.36 14.64
C PHE A 354 28.11 19.71 14.60
N TRP A 355 27.64 20.19 15.77
CA TRP A 355 26.93 21.46 15.88
C TRP A 355 27.84 22.68 15.96
N ASN A 356 29.12 22.50 16.24
CA ASN A 356 30.11 23.56 16.24
C ASN A 356 31.01 23.53 14.98
N ALA A 357 30.78 22.60 14.06
CA ALA A 357 31.52 22.53 12.81
C ALA A 357 31.50 23.90 12.10
N ALA A 358 32.68 24.35 11.76
CA ALA A 358 32.94 25.70 11.20
C ALA A 358 32.42 25.82 9.76
#